data_6b468b6518edacaa7dba44f98358a007
#
_entry.id   6b468b6518edacaa7dba44f98358a007
#
_cell.length_a   1.000
_cell.length_b   1.000
_cell.length_c   1.000
_cell.angle_alpha   90.00
_cell.angle_beta   90.00
_cell.angle_gamma   90.00
#
_symmetry.space_group_name_H-M   'P 1'
#
loop_
_entity.id
_entity.type
_entity.pdbx_description
1 polymer ?
#
loop_
_entity_poly.entity_id
_entity_poly.type
_entity_poly.pdbx_seq_one_letter_code
_entity_poly.pdbx_strand_id
1 'polypeptide(L)'
;MRGVAEGSGIALSDIAMLNARYEITFGLMGDEAKAADQADGCTSFGALPAATFNKHVILGQNWDWLAGVHGHCTVLRVSRDDGPDFICFTEAGIVGGKQGVNEHGIGLVENGLVSDHDGRNKYEKPFHMRCREVLDADSYDLALLPVLATRRVCSANFVIGQGNGDGDGEVINIETSPDATSAHFPTGGLITHANHFTDPR
;
A
#
# COMPACT_ATOMS: atom_id res chain seq x y z
N MET A 1 11.65 -9.70 -8.23
CA MET A 1 10.97 -10.53 -9.24
C MET A 1 11.88 -11.62 -9.85
N ARG A 2 13.11 -11.32 -10.33
CA ARG A 2 13.99 -12.35 -10.94
C ARG A 2 14.22 -13.55 -10.01
N GLY A 3 14.62 -13.32 -8.76
CA GLY A 3 14.85 -14.42 -7.80
C GLY A 3 13.59 -15.26 -7.53
N VAL A 4 12.40 -14.64 -7.56
CA VAL A 4 11.13 -15.39 -7.46
C VAL A 4 10.92 -16.25 -8.70
N ALA A 5 11.14 -15.72 -9.89
CA ALA A 5 11.03 -16.47 -11.14
C ALA A 5 12.01 -17.66 -11.19
N GLU A 6 13.28 -17.41 -10.84
CA GLU A 6 14.32 -18.45 -10.79
C GLU A 6 14.00 -19.54 -9.76
N GLY A 7 13.59 -19.14 -8.55
CA GLY A 7 13.30 -20.09 -7.47
C GLY A 7 12.02 -20.89 -7.66
N SER A 8 11.02 -20.34 -8.36
CA SER A 8 9.74 -21.00 -8.61
C SER A 8 9.66 -21.75 -9.96
N GLY A 9 10.56 -21.44 -10.89
CA GLY A 9 10.47 -21.94 -12.28
C GLY A 9 9.37 -21.28 -13.11
N ILE A 10 8.73 -20.20 -12.60
CA ILE A 10 7.70 -19.44 -13.30
C ILE A 10 8.38 -18.37 -14.17
N ALA A 11 7.83 -18.09 -15.35
CA ALA A 11 8.40 -17.08 -16.23
C ALA A 11 8.40 -15.69 -15.58
N LEU A 12 9.48 -14.92 -15.80
CA LEU A 12 9.60 -13.57 -15.24
C LEU A 12 8.44 -12.65 -15.67
N SER A 13 7.91 -12.83 -16.89
CA SER A 13 6.74 -12.11 -17.39
C SER A 13 5.50 -12.34 -16.52
N ASP A 14 5.28 -13.57 -16.05
CA ASP A 14 4.13 -13.94 -15.25
C ASP A 14 4.28 -13.38 -13.84
N ILE A 15 5.49 -13.41 -13.26
CA ILE A 15 5.79 -12.74 -11.99
C ILE A 15 5.61 -11.23 -12.11
N ALA A 16 6.05 -10.62 -13.22
CA ALA A 16 5.86 -9.18 -13.45
C ALA A 16 4.36 -8.83 -13.58
N MET A 17 3.60 -9.64 -14.32
CA MET A 17 2.16 -9.47 -14.48
C MET A 17 1.41 -9.59 -13.15
N LEU A 18 1.79 -10.54 -12.29
CA LEU A 18 1.25 -10.67 -10.94
C LEU A 18 1.53 -9.42 -10.08
N ASN A 19 2.72 -8.83 -10.21
CA ASN A 19 3.07 -7.60 -9.49
C ASN A 19 2.39 -6.33 -10.05
N ALA A 20 1.87 -6.39 -11.28
CA ALA A 20 1.07 -5.33 -11.90
C ALA A 20 -0.44 -5.65 -11.91
N ARG A 21 -0.88 -6.68 -11.17
CA ARG A 21 -2.28 -7.12 -11.24
C ARG A 21 -3.28 -6.06 -10.79
N TYR A 22 -2.90 -5.16 -9.87
CA TYR A 22 -3.76 -4.08 -9.42
C TYR A 22 -4.12 -3.16 -10.60
N GLU A 23 -3.13 -2.78 -11.39
CA GLU A 23 -3.30 -1.99 -12.61
C GLU A 23 -4.07 -2.75 -13.70
N ILE A 24 -3.85 -4.06 -13.79
CA ILE A 24 -4.58 -4.90 -14.75
C ILE A 24 -6.05 -4.96 -14.34
N THR A 25 -6.34 -5.21 -13.07
CA THR A 25 -7.72 -5.33 -12.58
C THR A 25 -8.47 -4.00 -12.65
N PHE A 26 -7.92 -2.94 -12.07
CA PHE A 26 -8.62 -1.66 -11.94
C PHE A 26 -8.39 -0.71 -13.13
N GLY A 27 -7.25 -0.79 -13.79
CA GLY A 27 -6.90 0.10 -14.89
C GLY A 27 -7.34 -0.39 -16.27
N LEU A 28 -7.28 -1.70 -16.53
CA LEU A 28 -7.65 -2.27 -17.83
C LEU A 28 -9.06 -2.86 -17.85
N MET A 29 -9.55 -3.38 -16.72
CA MET A 29 -10.85 -4.01 -16.57
C MET A 29 -11.78 -3.18 -15.66
N GLY A 30 -11.57 -1.86 -15.61
CA GLY A 30 -12.17 -0.97 -14.63
C GLY A 30 -13.70 -1.01 -14.55
N ASP A 31 -14.40 -1.14 -15.69
CA ASP A 31 -15.87 -1.23 -15.71
C ASP A 31 -16.36 -2.57 -15.18
N GLU A 32 -15.66 -3.66 -15.44
CA GLU A 32 -15.97 -4.98 -14.91
C GLU A 32 -15.59 -5.08 -13.43
N ALA A 33 -14.46 -4.47 -13.04
CA ALA A 33 -14.04 -4.37 -11.65
C ALA A 33 -15.00 -3.50 -10.82
N LYS A 34 -15.49 -2.40 -11.38
CA LYS A 34 -16.54 -1.56 -10.77
C LYS A 34 -17.85 -2.34 -10.57
N ALA A 35 -18.21 -3.19 -11.51
CA ALA A 35 -19.39 -4.07 -11.40
C ALA A 35 -19.19 -5.19 -10.36
N ALA A 36 -17.94 -5.64 -10.16
CA ALA A 36 -17.57 -6.62 -9.14
C ALA A 36 -17.32 -6.02 -7.74
N ASP A 37 -17.39 -4.70 -7.60
CA ASP A 37 -17.09 -3.87 -6.42
C ASP A 37 -17.94 -4.17 -5.16
N GLN A 38 -18.76 -5.17 -5.19
CA GLN A 38 -19.49 -5.65 -4.01
C GLN A 38 -18.66 -6.58 -3.10
N ALA A 39 -17.42 -6.85 -3.43
CA ALA A 39 -16.58 -7.83 -2.73
C ALA A 39 -15.36 -7.25 -2.00
N ASP A 40 -15.06 -5.96 -2.13
CA ASP A 40 -13.84 -5.35 -1.58
C ASP A 40 -14.18 -4.43 -0.41
N GLY A 41 -13.87 -4.86 0.79
CA GLY A 41 -14.16 -4.17 2.03
C GLY A 41 -12.94 -4.02 2.94
N CYS A 42 -11.85 -3.39 2.44
CA CYS A 42 -10.71 -3.06 3.30
C CYS A 42 -11.08 -1.93 4.27
N THR A 43 -10.51 -1.99 5.46
CA THR A 43 -10.50 -0.87 6.41
C THR A 43 -9.10 -0.70 6.96
N SER A 44 -8.65 0.54 7.11
CA SER A 44 -7.36 0.85 7.71
C SER A 44 -7.49 1.93 8.75
N PHE A 45 -6.53 1.98 9.67
CA PHE A 45 -6.42 3.05 10.63
C PHE A 45 -4.96 3.38 10.95
N GLY A 46 -4.76 4.60 11.41
CA GLY A 46 -3.51 5.04 12.02
C GLY A 46 -3.79 5.77 13.33
N ALA A 47 -2.98 5.49 14.34
CA ALA A 47 -3.06 6.11 15.66
C ALA A 47 -1.72 6.73 16.03
N LEU A 48 -1.77 8.02 16.41
CA LEU A 48 -0.62 8.74 16.96
C LEU A 48 -0.30 8.29 18.39
N PRO A 49 0.93 8.49 18.86
CA PRO A 49 1.33 8.16 20.24
C PRO A 49 0.42 8.73 21.32
N ALA A 50 -0.14 9.91 21.09
CA ALA A 50 -1.08 10.56 22.03
C ALA A 50 -2.37 9.75 22.25
N ALA A 51 -2.79 8.95 21.25
CA ALA A 51 -4.02 8.14 21.28
C ALA A 51 -3.76 6.67 21.68
N THR A 52 -2.51 6.27 21.91
CA THR A 52 -2.15 4.89 22.24
C THR A 52 -1.66 4.76 23.68
N PHE A 53 -1.92 3.60 24.30
CA PHE A 53 -1.52 3.33 25.67
C PHE A 53 0.01 3.30 25.85
N ASN A 54 0.68 2.65 24.93
CA ASN A 54 2.14 2.46 24.96
C ASN A 54 2.94 3.59 24.30
N LYS A 55 2.26 4.66 23.86
CA LYS A 55 2.89 5.83 23.23
C LYS A 55 3.66 5.51 21.95
N HIS A 56 3.22 4.50 21.22
CA HIS A 56 3.75 4.19 19.89
C HIS A 56 2.74 4.55 18.80
N VAL A 57 3.23 4.82 17.60
CA VAL A 57 2.38 4.83 16.40
C VAL A 57 1.86 3.42 16.16
N ILE A 58 0.59 3.30 15.91
CA ILE A 58 -0.04 2.02 15.53
C ILE A 58 -0.75 2.20 14.18
N LEU A 59 -0.41 1.35 13.22
CA LEU A 59 -1.15 1.20 11.99
C LEU A 59 -1.83 -0.16 11.98
N GLY A 60 -3.03 -0.24 11.42
CA GLY A 60 -3.74 -1.50 11.29
C GLY A 60 -4.65 -1.53 10.07
N GLN A 61 -4.88 -2.74 9.58
CA GLN A 61 -5.71 -2.97 8.41
C GLN A 61 -6.47 -4.30 8.52
N ASN A 62 -7.74 -4.29 8.12
CA ASN A 62 -8.42 -5.47 7.63
C ASN A 62 -8.31 -5.46 6.11
N TRP A 63 -7.77 -6.52 5.55
CA TRP A 63 -7.64 -6.67 4.11
C TRP A 63 -8.60 -7.77 3.64
N ASP A 64 -9.62 -7.36 2.93
CA ASP A 64 -10.61 -8.26 2.34
C ASP A 64 -10.34 -8.38 0.84
N TRP A 65 -10.24 -9.61 0.37
CA TRP A 65 -9.87 -9.90 -1.02
C TRP A 65 -10.47 -11.22 -1.50
N LEU A 66 -10.23 -11.53 -2.76
CA LEU A 66 -10.73 -12.75 -3.42
C LEU A 66 -10.38 -14.00 -2.62
N ALA A 67 -11.37 -14.86 -2.39
CA ALA A 67 -11.20 -16.12 -1.66
C ALA A 67 -10.11 -17.04 -2.26
N GLY A 68 -9.85 -16.91 -3.58
CA GLY A 68 -8.81 -17.69 -4.26
C GLY A 68 -7.37 -17.40 -3.82
N VAL A 69 -7.11 -16.32 -3.06
CA VAL A 69 -5.79 -16.05 -2.48
C VAL A 69 -5.59 -16.68 -1.10
N HIS A 70 -6.65 -17.28 -0.54
CA HIS A 70 -6.56 -17.96 0.75
C HIS A 70 -5.50 -19.09 0.68
N GLY A 71 -4.61 -19.12 1.66
CA GLY A 71 -3.50 -20.06 1.69
C GLY A 71 -2.26 -19.66 0.86
N HIS A 72 -2.33 -18.53 0.12
CA HIS A 72 -1.21 -18.00 -0.65
C HIS A 72 -0.66 -16.68 -0.08
N CYS A 73 -1.12 -16.28 1.09
CA CYS A 73 -0.59 -15.11 1.80
C CYS A 73 0.58 -15.51 2.71
N THR A 74 1.53 -14.61 2.88
CA THR A 74 2.72 -14.83 3.70
C THR A 74 3.17 -13.53 4.37
N VAL A 75 3.90 -13.68 5.46
CA VAL A 75 4.67 -12.59 6.08
C VAL A 75 6.13 -12.81 5.71
N LEU A 76 6.72 -11.82 5.08
CA LEU A 76 8.14 -11.81 4.72
C LEU A 76 8.91 -10.93 5.70
N ARG A 77 10.02 -11.45 6.21
CA ARG A 77 11.10 -10.64 6.76
C ARG A 77 12.18 -10.55 5.70
N VAL A 78 12.49 -9.34 5.29
CA VAL A 78 13.47 -9.06 4.25
C VAL A 78 14.65 -8.34 4.88
N SER A 79 15.83 -8.94 4.81
CA SER A 79 17.09 -8.30 5.18
C SER A 79 17.85 -7.93 3.93
N ARG A 80 18.45 -6.75 3.94
CA ARG A 80 19.08 -6.13 2.76
C ARG A 80 20.45 -5.58 3.08
N ASP A 81 21.34 -5.65 2.09
CA ASP A 81 22.67 -5.02 2.17
C ASP A 81 22.65 -3.56 1.67
N ASP A 82 21.58 -3.14 0.98
CA ASP A 82 21.49 -1.87 0.24
C ASP A 82 20.27 -1.01 0.61
N GLY A 83 19.72 -1.20 1.80
CA GLY A 83 18.55 -0.46 2.29
C GLY A 83 18.01 -1.06 3.58
N PRO A 84 16.95 -0.47 4.15
CA PRO A 84 16.43 -0.91 5.44
C PRO A 84 15.86 -2.33 5.39
N ASP A 85 16.03 -3.05 6.49
CA ASP A 85 15.31 -4.28 6.77
C ASP A 85 13.82 -3.97 6.97
N PHE A 86 12.94 -4.85 6.52
CA PHE A 86 11.52 -4.68 6.74
C PHE A 86 10.78 -6.02 6.92
N ILE A 87 9.61 -5.93 7.53
CA ILE A 87 8.62 -7.01 7.59
C ILE A 87 7.38 -6.56 6.85
N CYS A 88 6.86 -7.38 5.95
CA CYS A 88 5.61 -7.09 5.26
C CYS A 88 4.71 -8.32 5.11
N PHE A 89 3.41 -8.07 5.09
CA PHE A 89 2.44 -9.04 4.60
C PHE A 89 2.34 -8.92 3.08
N THR A 90 2.25 -10.03 2.38
CA THR A 90 2.09 -10.06 0.93
C THR A 90 1.47 -11.38 0.45
N GLU A 91 1.18 -11.47 -0.83
CA GLU A 91 0.80 -12.70 -1.50
C GLU A 91 2.01 -13.32 -2.18
N ALA A 92 2.02 -14.65 -2.29
CA ALA A 92 3.09 -15.39 -2.96
C ALA A 92 3.33 -14.85 -4.38
N GLY A 93 4.57 -14.48 -4.68
CA GLY A 93 4.98 -13.90 -5.96
C GLY A 93 4.90 -12.37 -6.05
N ILE A 94 4.20 -11.69 -5.17
CA ILE A 94 4.20 -10.22 -5.09
C ILE A 94 5.39 -9.78 -4.23
N VAL A 95 6.36 -9.11 -4.86
CA VAL A 95 7.60 -8.68 -4.20
C VAL A 95 7.54 -7.28 -3.63
N GLY A 96 6.50 -6.51 -3.99
CA GLY A 96 6.31 -5.14 -3.54
C GLY A 96 5.85 -5.03 -2.08
N GLY A 97 5.31 -6.12 -1.54
CA GLY A 97 4.62 -6.06 -0.25
C GLY A 97 3.28 -5.35 -0.36
N LYS A 98 2.59 -5.27 0.75
CA LYS A 98 1.33 -4.56 0.95
C LYS A 98 1.42 -3.77 2.25
N GLN A 99 0.98 -4.37 3.36
CA GLN A 99 1.20 -3.80 4.69
C GLN A 99 2.60 -4.18 5.21
N GLY A 100 3.24 -3.28 5.92
CA GLY A 100 4.54 -3.59 6.49
C GLY A 100 5.13 -2.47 7.33
N VAL A 101 6.28 -2.74 7.88
CA VAL A 101 7.09 -1.79 8.64
C VAL A 101 8.57 -2.07 8.43
N ASN A 102 9.36 -1.02 8.29
CA ASN A 102 10.81 -1.12 8.18
C ASN A 102 11.52 -0.78 9.52
N GLU A 103 12.83 -1.01 9.56
CA GLU A 103 13.65 -0.78 10.76
C GLU A 103 13.75 0.68 11.20
N HIS A 104 13.44 1.65 10.31
CA HIS A 104 13.36 3.07 10.63
C HIS A 104 11.99 3.47 11.21
N GLY A 105 11.14 2.48 11.54
CA GLY A 105 9.81 2.70 12.09
C GLY A 105 8.78 3.23 11.10
N ILE A 106 9.08 3.19 9.80
CA ILE A 106 8.14 3.59 8.74
C ILE A 106 7.20 2.44 8.47
N GLY A 107 5.92 2.67 8.69
CA GLY A 107 4.85 1.70 8.46
C GLY A 107 3.91 2.13 7.33
N LEU A 108 3.31 1.13 6.69
CA LEU A 108 2.35 1.28 5.59
C LEU A 108 1.18 0.32 5.78
N VAL A 109 -0.04 0.86 5.60
CA VAL A 109 -1.26 0.09 5.30
C VAL A 109 -2.00 0.78 4.17
N GLU A 110 -2.85 0.05 3.42
CA GLU A 110 -3.43 0.55 2.18
C GLU A 110 -4.84 0.04 1.94
N ASN A 111 -5.63 0.78 1.16
CA ASN A 111 -6.95 0.37 0.72
C ASN A 111 -7.11 0.60 -0.79
N GLY A 112 -7.83 -0.27 -1.45
CA GLY A 112 -8.26 -0.04 -2.82
C GLY A 112 -9.22 1.15 -2.90
N LEU A 113 -9.04 2.00 -3.91
CA LEU A 113 -9.99 3.03 -4.32
C LEU A 113 -10.29 2.88 -5.81
N VAL A 114 -11.44 3.35 -6.23
CA VAL A 114 -11.85 3.35 -7.63
C VAL A 114 -12.34 4.75 -8.02
N SER A 115 -11.88 5.24 -9.16
CA SER A 115 -12.35 6.49 -9.76
C SER A 115 -12.62 6.33 -11.25
N ASP A 116 -13.36 7.27 -11.85
CA ASP A 116 -13.59 7.31 -13.30
C ASP A 116 -12.34 7.68 -14.10
N HIS A 117 -11.24 8.00 -13.41
CA HIS A 117 -9.96 8.32 -13.99
C HIS A 117 -9.03 7.10 -14.11
N ASP A 118 -9.38 5.98 -13.46
CA ASP A 118 -8.55 4.78 -13.48
C ASP A 118 -8.35 4.25 -14.90
N GLY A 119 -7.10 3.88 -15.21
CA GLY A 119 -6.68 3.44 -16.53
C GLY A 119 -6.39 4.54 -17.55
N ARG A 120 -6.61 5.83 -17.24
CA ARG A 120 -6.27 6.95 -18.15
C ARG A 120 -4.77 7.09 -18.38
N ASN A 121 -3.98 6.93 -17.32
CA ASN A 121 -2.52 6.91 -17.41
C ASN A 121 -2.03 5.47 -17.53
N LYS A 122 -1.49 5.10 -18.67
CA LYS A 122 -0.96 3.76 -18.91
C LYS A 122 0.54 3.72 -18.67
N TYR A 123 1.06 2.54 -18.32
CA TYR A 123 2.50 2.27 -18.19
C TYR A 123 3.21 3.06 -17.09
N GLU A 124 2.48 3.49 -16.09
CA GLU A 124 3.04 4.11 -14.89
C GLU A 124 3.50 3.04 -13.88
N LYS A 125 4.25 3.48 -12.86
CA LYS A 125 4.76 2.58 -11.81
C LYS A 125 3.62 1.83 -11.11
N PRO A 126 3.68 0.49 -11.04
CA PRO A 126 2.66 -0.32 -10.39
C PRO A 126 2.49 -0.01 -8.89
N PHE A 127 1.28 -0.18 -8.41
CA PHE A 127 0.88 0.01 -7.00
C PHE A 127 1.80 -0.75 -6.03
N HIS A 128 2.02 -2.05 -6.25
CA HIS A 128 2.88 -2.84 -5.37
C HIS A 128 4.35 -2.36 -5.36
N MET A 129 4.82 -1.75 -6.44
CA MET A 129 6.16 -1.15 -6.46
C MET A 129 6.22 0.14 -5.64
N ARG A 130 5.13 0.89 -5.58
CA ARG A 130 5.03 2.07 -4.69
C ARG A 130 5.03 1.65 -3.22
N CYS A 131 4.25 0.62 -2.87
CA CYS A 131 4.27 0.04 -1.52
C CYS A 131 5.70 -0.38 -1.13
N ARG A 132 6.43 -1.00 -2.06
CA ARG A 132 7.81 -1.39 -1.84
C ARG A 132 8.72 -0.19 -1.59
N GLU A 133 8.62 0.86 -2.38
CA GLU A 133 9.43 2.06 -2.21
C GLU A 133 9.14 2.81 -0.90
N VAL A 134 7.90 2.75 -0.40
CA VAL A 134 7.58 3.24 0.94
C VAL A 134 8.35 2.46 2.01
N LEU A 135 8.35 1.12 1.91
CA LEU A 135 9.05 0.25 2.87
C LEU A 135 10.58 0.27 2.70
N ASP A 136 11.09 0.66 1.54
CA ASP A 136 12.52 0.81 1.26
C ASP A 136 13.07 2.20 1.66
N ALA A 137 12.23 3.10 2.17
CA ALA A 137 12.62 4.46 2.47
C ALA A 137 13.42 4.58 3.79
N ASP A 138 14.46 5.41 3.78
CA ASP A 138 15.30 5.68 4.96
C ASP A 138 14.69 6.73 5.91
N SER A 139 13.71 7.52 5.43
CA SER A 139 13.06 8.57 6.21
C SER A 139 11.60 8.75 5.81
N TYR A 140 10.83 9.38 6.67
CA TYR A 140 9.38 9.58 6.47
C TYR A 140 9.07 10.41 5.22
N ASP A 141 9.81 11.49 4.99
CA ASP A 141 9.67 12.32 3.80
C ASP A 141 9.97 11.55 2.51
N LEU A 142 11.01 10.70 2.51
CA LEU A 142 11.30 9.82 1.39
C LEU A 142 10.21 8.77 1.17
N ALA A 143 9.59 8.28 2.23
CA ALA A 143 8.49 7.32 2.14
C ALA A 143 7.22 7.92 1.48
N LEU A 144 7.02 9.22 1.58
CA LEU A 144 5.88 9.90 0.96
C LEU A 144 6.07 10.11 -0.56
N LEU A 145 7.30 10.24 -1.05
CA LEU A 145 7.59 10.56 -2.44
C LEU A 145 6.98 9.57 -3.46
N PRO A 146 7.07 8.24 -3.28
CA PRO A 146 6.47 7.28 -4.22
C PRO A 146 4.97 7.45 -4.39
N VAL A 147 4.30 7.99 -3.37
CA VAL A 147 2.86 8.19 -3.34
C VAL A 147 2.48 9.57 -3.85
N LEU A 148 3.21 10.62 -3.46
CA LEU A 148 2.85 12.02 -3.76
C LEU A 148 3.33 12.47 -5.14
N ALA A 149 4.57 12.17 -5.51
CA ALA A 149 5.28 12.82 -6.60
C ALA A 149 5.09 12.19 -8.00
N THR A 150 4.36 11.09 -8.12
CA THR A 150 4.32 10.32 -9.36
C THR A 150 2.90 10.14 -9.91
N ARG A 151 2.79 10.11 -11.25
CA ARG A 151 1.56 9.69 -11.94
C ARG A 151 1.28 8.23 -11.67
N ARG A 152 0.02 7.85 -11.74
CA ARG A 152 -0.43 6.47 -11.45
C ARG A 152 -1.51 6.01 -12.42
N VAL A 153 -1.66 4.70 -12.52
CA VAL A 153 -2.70 4.06 -13.36
C VAL A 153 -4.04 4.04 -12.63
N CYS A 154 -4.01 3.70 -11.35
CA CYS A 154 -5.19 3.43 -10.53
C CYS A 154 -5.21 4.28 -9.26
N SER A 155 -6.41 4.43 -8.74
CA SER A 155 -6.67 5.04 -7.45
C SER A 155 -6.29 4.11 -6.30
N ALA A 156 -5.82 4.67 -5.20
CA ALA A 156 -5.51 3.94 -3.98
C ALA A 156 -5.47 4.88 -2.77
N ASN A 157 -5.63 4.31 -1.60
CA ASN A 157 -5.37 4.98 -0.33
C ASN A 157 -4.14 4.40 0.35
N PHE A 158 -3.34 5.24 0.97
CA PHE A 158 -2.16 4.87 1.74
C PHE A 158 -2.21 5.54 3.11
N VAL A 159 -2.15 4.76 4.18
CA VAL A 159 -1.90 5.27 5.52
C VAL A 159 -0.44 4.97 5.84
N ILE A 160 0.37 6.03 5.95
CA ILE A 160 1.80 5.94 6.21
C ILE A 160 2.07 6.58 7.56
N GLY A 161 2.84 5.91 8.40
CA GLY A 161 3.23 6.42 9.69
C GLY A 161 4.69 6.14 9.99
N GLN A 162 5.27 6.96 10.87
CA GLN A 162 6.58 6.73 11.44
C GLN A 162 6.52 6.90 12.95
N GLY A 163 7.13 5.99 13.69
CA GLY A 163 7.29 6.08 15.13
C GLY A 163 8.75 5.88 15.53
N ASN A 164 9.24 6.78 16.39
CA ASN A 164 10.63 6.77 16.87
C ASN A 164 10.82 5.94 18.14
N GLY A 165 9.74 5.38 18.70
CA GLY A 165 9.78 4.64 19.98
C GLY A 165 9.82 5.51 21.23
N ASP A 166 10.02 6.83 21.11
CA ASP A 166 10.17 7.78 22.23
C ASP A 166 8.85 8.51 22.60
N GLY A 167 7.72 8.03 22.11
CA GLY A 167 6.42 8.67 22.30
C GLY A 167 6.13 9.78 21.29
N ASP A 168 6.96 9.89 20.27
CA ASP A 168 6.80 10.80 19.13
C ASP A 168 6.54 10.00 17.84
N GLY A 169 5.83 10.60 16.89
CA GLY A 169 5.55 9.97 15.63
C GLY A 169 4.49 10.70 14.81
N GLU A 170 4.42 10.34 13.55
CA GLU A 170 3.54 10.95 12.56
C GLU A 170 2.71 9.89 11.84
N VAL A 171 1.52 10.30 11.41
CA VAL A 171 0.63 9.49 10.56
C VAL A 171 -0.04 10.42 9.56
N ILE A 172 -0.08 9.99 8.32
CA ILE A 172 -0.82 10.65 7.24
C ILE A 172 -1.65 9.62 6.48
N ASN A 173 -2.84 10.01 6.07
CA ASN A 173 -3.65 9.27 5.11
C ASN A 173 -3.64 10.01 3.78
N ILE A 174 -3.32 9.31 2.69
CA ILE A 174 -3.18 9.87 1.37
C ILE A 174 -4.12 9.13 0.42
N GLU A 175 -5.16 9.82 -0.04
CA GLU A 175 -6.01 9.36 -1.14
C GLU A 175 -5.39 9.78 -2.47
N THR A 176 -5.32 8.86 -3.40
CA THR A 176 -4.75 9.10 -4.73
C THR A 176 -5.69 8.64 -5.82
N SER A 177 -5.80 9.43 -6.88
CA SER A 177 -6.33 9.02 -8.18
C SER A 177 -5.26 9.21 -9.27
N PRO A 178 -5.47 8.78 -10.51
CA PRO A 178 -4.51 9.00 -11.59
C PRO A 178 -4.02 10.44 -11.73
N ASP A 179 -4.88 11.42 -11.43
CA ASP A 179 -4.64 12.84 -11.69
C ASP A 179 -4.61 13.72 -10.43
N ALA A 180 -4.97 13.16 -9.26
CA ALA A 180 -5.11 13.93 -8.04
C ALA A 180 -4.56 13.21 -6.81
N THR A 181 -4.26 13.98 -5.78
CA THR A 181 -3.83 13.49 -4.47
C THR A 181 -4.43 14.38 -3.39
N SER A 182 -4.97 13.77 -2.35
CA SER A 182 -5.45 14.45 -1.15
C SER A 182 -4.78 13.85 0.08
N ALA A 183 -4.42 14.70 1.03
CA ALA A 183 -3.76 14.32 2.27
C ALA A 183 -4.62 14.69 3.47
N HIS A 184 -4.80 13.74 4.37
CA HIS A 184 -5.62 13.87 5.56
C HIS A 184 -4.78 13.54 6.80
N PHE A 185 -4.96 14.32 7.84
CA PHE A 185 -4.23 14.15 9.10
C PHE A 185 -5.14 13.64 10.21
N PRO A 186 -4.59 12.91 11.20
CA PRO A 186 -5.35 12.41 12.33
C PRO A 186 -6.10 13.51 13.10
N THR A 187 -7.36 13.27 13.42
CA THR A 187 -8.16 14.12 14.29
C THR A 187 -8.32 13.42 15.63
N GLY A 188 -7.99 14.11 16.73
CA GLY A 188 -7.96 13.46 18.05
C GLY A 188 -6.93 12.34 18.17
N GLY A 189 -5.89 12.34 17.32
CA GLY A 189 -4.84 11.34 17.29
C GLY A 189 -5.17 10.07 16.49
N LEU A 190 -6.32 10.01 15.82
CA LEU A 190 -6.78 8.86 15.03
C LEU A 190 -7.15 9.27 13.61
N ILE A 191 -6.89 8.38 12.67
CA ILE A 191 -7.40 8.44 11.31
C ILE A 191 -7.83 7.05 10.87
N THR A 192 -8.93 6.97 10.13
CA THR A 192 -9.47 5.71 9.57
C THR A 192 -9.83 5.91 8.12
N HIS A 193 -9.77 4.84 7.35
CA HIS A 193 -10.17 4.84 5.96
C HIS A 193 -10.80 3.52 5.53
N ALA A 194 -11.64 3.56 4.51
CA ALA A 194 -12.24 2.39 3.87
C ALA A 194 -12.01 2.45 2.34
N ASN A 195 -12.91 1.89 1.52
CA ASN A 195 -12.74 1.83 0.06
C ASN A 195 -13.50 2.92 -0.72
N HIS A 196 -13.61 4.11 -0.17
CA HIS A 196 -14.23 5.26 -0.84
C HIS A 196 -13.46 6.53 -0.57
N PHE A 197 -13.46 7.45 -1.51
CA PHE A 197 -12.87 8.76 -1.29
C PHE A 197 -13.62 9.53 -0.21
N THR A 198 -12.89 10.15 0.69
CA THR A 198 -13.42 11.06 1.71
C THR A 198 -13.29 12.51 1.28
N ASP A 199 -12.38 12.82 0.36
CA ASP A 199 -12.27 14.12 -0.28
C ASP A 199 -13.29 14.22 -1.44
N PRO A 200 -14.20 15.19 -1.43
CA PRO A 200 -15.25 15.32 -2.45
C PRO A 200 -14.77 15.89 -3.80
N ARG A 201 -13.49 16.17 -3.98
CA ARG A 201 -12.93 16.80 -5.19
C ARG A 201 -12.59 15.82 -6.28
#